data_91af93c9fd4ce4ec1b5be98320f17a65
#
_entry.id   91af93c9fd4ce4ec1b5be98320f17a65
#
_cell.length_a   1.000
_cell.length_b   1.000
_cell.length_c   1.000
_cell.angle_alpha   90.00
_cell.angle_beta   90.00
_cell.angle_gamma   90.00
#
_symmetry.space_group_name_H-M   'P 1'
#
loop_
_entity.id
_entity.type
_entity.pdbx_description
1 polymer ?
#
loop_
_entity_poly.entity_id
_entity_poly.type
_entity_poly.pdbx_seq_one_letter_code
_entity_poly.pdbx_strand_id
1 'polypeptide(L)'
;SIDDEVLWKPKRRRRLPGNRFAVEVRGDCLSPTINDGDMIVVDPDVSRRPGQLVAVRSDGEHHVKRLVRMTDGLVLESNEGQVTMRADDTHIAGVVIAYWHEFDW
;
A
#
# COMPACT_ATOMS: atom_id res chain seq x y z
N SER A 1 10.58 -23.82 -13.09
CA SER A 1 11.99 -23.60 -13.32
C SER A 1 12.44 -22.32 -12.65
N ILE A 2 13.70 -22.20 -12.53
CA ILE A 2 14.25 -21.02 -11.91
C ILE A 2 13.89 -19.77 -12.69
N ASP A 3 13.85 -19.91 -13.98
CA ASP A 3 13.52 -18.78 -14.82
C ASP A 3 12.13 -18.27 -14.55
N ASP A 4 11.22 -19.17 -14.28
CA ASP A 4 9.87 -18.77 -14.00
C ASP A 4 9.81 -17.90 -12.74
N GLU A 5 10.53 -18.30 -11.73
CA GLU A 5 10.53 -17.54 -10.50
C GLU A 5 11.11 -16.17 -10.70
N VAL A 6 12.13 -16.07 -11.52
CA VAL A 6 12.74 -14.79 -11.78
C VAL A 6 11.83 -13.92 -12.62
N LEU A 7 11.24 -14.52 -13.64
CA LEU A 7 10.48 -13.75 -14.61
C LEU A 7 9.19 -13.20 -14.05
N TRP A 8 8.45 -14.00 -13.33
CA TRP A 8 7.17 -13.51 -12.88
C TRP A 8 7.29 -12.64 -11.64
N LYS A 9 8.47 -12.42 -11.17
CA LYS A 9 8.71 -11.56 -10.03
C LYS A 9 7.47 -10.84 -9.58
N PRO A 10 6.96 -11.19 -8.45
CA PRO A 10 5.74 -10.56 -7.97
C PRO A 10 5.92 -9.09 -7.65
N LYS A 11 7.14 -8.66 -7.49
CA LYS A 11 7.38 -7.27 -7.17
C LYS A 11 7.30 -6.43 -8.39
N ARG A 12 6.13 -6.22 -8.85
CA ARG A 12 5.94 -5.33 -9.98
C ARG A 12 5.92 -3.92 -9.46
N ARG A 13 7.00 -3.23 -9.72
CA ARG A 13 7.11 -1.83 -9.36
C ARG A 13 7.50 -1.05 -10.58
N ARG A 14 6.75 -0.01 -10.88
CA ARG A 14 7.00 0.84 -12.03
C ARG A 14 7.15 2.28 -11.59
N ARG A 15 8.14 2.95 -12.15
CA ARG A 15 8.27 4.38 -11.95
C ARG A 15 7.27 5.11 -12.81
N LEU A 16 6.73 6.17 -12.27
CA LEU A 16 5.79 7.04 -12.96
C LEU A 16 6.33 8.45 -12.91
N PRO A 17 5.73 9.38 -13.68
CA PRO A 17 6.19 10.76 -13.66
C PRO A 17 6.19 11.33 -12.25
N GLY A 18 7.15 12.17 -11.97
CA GLY A 18 7.36 12.70 -10.63
C GLY A 18 7.99 11.65 -9.75
N ASN A 19 7.60 11.63 -8.48
CA ASN A 19 8.09 10.62 -7.53
C ASN A 19 7.10 9.49 -7.34
N ARG A 20 6.07 9.44 -8.15
CA ARG A 20 5.04 8.40 -8.06
C ARG A 20 5.57 7.07 -8.52
N PHE A 21 4.95 6.04 -8.02
CA PHE A 21 5.27 4.70 -8.48
C PHE A 21 4.06 3.79 -8.30
N ALA A 22 4.02 2.73 -9.10
CA ALA A 22 2.98 1.72 -9.01
C ALA A 22 3.60 0.46 -8.43
N VAL A 23 2.92 -0.16 -7.49
CA VAL A 23 3.40 -1.39 -6.86
C VAL A 23 2.25 -2.33 -6.60
N GLU A 24 2.59 -3.59 -6.41
CA GLU A 24 1.63 -4.62 -6.07
C GLU A 24 1.43 -4.67 -4.57
N VAL A 25 0.18 -4.82 -4.17
CA VAL A 25 -0.20 -4.90 -2.75
C VAL A 25 -0.10 -6.33 -2.27
N ARG A 26 0.41 -6.50 -1.06
CA ARG A 26 0.39 -7.78 -0.37
C ARG A 26 -0.55 -7.70 0.81
N GLY A 27 -1.30 -8.81 1.00
CA GLY A 27 -2.21 -8.90 2.13
C GLY A 27 -3.59 -8.35 1.81
N ASP A 28 -4.51 -8.57 2.72
CA ASP A 28 -5.90 -8.25 2.51
C ASP A 28 -6.46 -7.31 3.56
N CYS A 29 -5.61 -6.44 4.08
CA CYS A 29 -6.00 -5.52 5.15
C CYS A 29 -7.19 -4.64 4.80
N LEU A 30 -7.35 -4.31 3.53
CA LEU A 30 -8.47 -3.47 3.07
C LEU A 30 -9.39 -4.20 2.12
N SER A 31 -9.38 -5.51 2.15
CA SER A 31 -10.29 -6.31 1.35
C SER A 31 -11.73 -6.05 1.79
N PRO A 32 -12.67 -6.03 0.88
CA PRO A 32 -12.58 -6.29 -0.55
C PRO A 32 -12.28 -5.05 -1.40
N THR A 33 -12.08 -3.89 -0.79
CA THR A 33 -11.81 -2.68 -1.56
C THR A 33 -10.50 -2.78 -2.32
N ILE A 34 -9.44 -3.17 -1.61
CA ILE A 34 -8.14 -3.42 -2.21
C ILE A 34 -7.71 -4.79 -1.75
N ASN A 35 -7.38 -5.66 -2.69
CA ASN A 35 -7.09 -7.06 -2.41
C ASN A 35 -5.63 -7.38 -2.66
N ASP A 36 -5.19 -8.48 -2.09
CA ASP A 36 -3.85 -8.98 -2.37
C ASP A 36 -3.66 -9.14 -3.87
N GLY A 37 -2.56 -8.62 -4.38
CA GLY A 37 -2.28 -8.68 -5.81
C GLY A 37 -2.75 -7.49 -6.60
N ASP A 38 -3.58 -6.65 -6.02
CA ASP A 38 -4.00 -5.42 -6.71
C ASP A 38 -2.83 -4.47 -6.85
N MET A 39 -2.93 -3.59 -7.83
CA MET A 39 -1.93 -2.56 -8.05
C MET A 39 -2.40 -1.26 -7.44
N ILE A 40 -1.46 -0.51 -6.92
CA ILE A 40 -1.73 0.83 -6.39
C ILE A 40 -0.71 1.80 -6.96
N VAL A 41 -1.13 3.06 -7.07
CA VAL A 41 -0.22 4.15 -7.38
C VAL A 41 0.00 4.92 -6.09
N VAL A 42 1.27 5.10 -5.76
CA VAL A 42 1.69 5.75 -4.52
C VAL A 42 2.37 7.06 -4.86
N ASP A 43 1.96 8.12 -4.17
CA ASP A 43 2.57 9.43 -4.33
C ASP A 43 3.15 9.86 -2.98
N PRO A 44 4.47 9.88 -2.86
CA PRO A 44 5.09 10.26 -1.59
C PRO A 44 5.02 11.75 -1.28
N ASP A 45 4.65 12.56 -2.26
CA ASP A 45 4.66 14.02 -2.09
C ASP A 45 3.31 14.59 -1.68
N VAL A 46 2.28 13.77 -1.65
CA VAL A 46 0.95 14.21 -1.21
C VAL A 46 0.94 14.34 0.31
N SER A 47 0.40 15.44 0.81
CA SER A 47 0.29 15.64 2.25
C SER A 47 -0.62 14.59 2.87
N ARG A 48 -0.18 14.05 3.99
CA ARG A 48 -0.92 12.99 4.67
C ARG A 48 -2.02 13.57 5.52
N ARG A 49 -3.22 13.01 5.37
CA ARG A 49 -4.40 13.45 6.11
C ARG A 49 -5.19 12.25 6.59
N PRO A 50 -5.89 12.39 7.71
CA PRO A 50 -6.76 11.31 8.17
C PRO A 50 -7.78 10.95 7.10
N GLY A 51 -8.09 9.67 7.00
CA GLY A 51 -9.04 9.14 6.02
C GLY A 51 -8.40 8.67 4.75
N GLN A 52 -7.17 9.06 4.47
CA GLN A 52 -6.49 8.62 3.27
C GLN A 52 -5.99 7.19 3.39
N LEU A 53 -5.90 6.53 2.25
CA LEU A 53 -5.21 5.25 2.18
C LEU A 53 -3.74 5.54 1.97
N VAL A 54 -2.90 4.83 2.70
CA VAL A 54 -1.44 5.00 2.59
C VAL A 54 -0.80 3.64 2.36
N ALA A 55 0.31 3.67 1.65
CA ALA A 55 1.11 2.48 1.42
C ALA A 55 2.17 2.38 2.50
N VAL A 56 2.25 1.23 3.14
CA VAL A 56 3.21 0.95 4.19
C VAL A 56 4.16 -0.10 3.68
N ARG A 57 5.45 0.15 3.81
CA ARG A 57 6.45 -0.78 3.36
C ARG A 57 6.98 -1.57 4.55
N SER A 58 6.97 -2.88 4.41
CA SER A 58 7.45 -3.78 5.45
C SER A 58 8.06 -5.01 4.80
N ASP A 59 9.31 -5.30 5.12
CA ASP A 59 10.00 -6.50 4.60
C ASP A 59 9.97 -6.59 3.08
N GLY A 60 10.10 -5.44 2.43
CA GLY A 60 10.13 -5.40 0.98
C GLY A 60 8.77 -5.51 0.32
N GLU A 61 7.71 -5.58 1.10
CA GLU A 61 6.35 -5.64 0.58
C GLU A 61 5.62 -4.35 0.89
N HIS A 62 4.55 -4.11 0.13
CA HIS A 62 3.69 -2.95 0.34
C HIS A 62 2.31 -3.41 0.79
N HIS A 63 1.85 -2.80 1.87
CA HIS A 63 0.53 -3.04 2.41
C HIS A 63 -0.21 -1.72 2.41
N VAL A 64 -1.54 -1.78 2.31
CA VAL A 64 -2.35 -0.56 2.29
C VAL A 64 -3.13 -0.49 3.59
N LYS A 65 -3.08 0.67 4.22
CA LYS A 65 -3.79 0.93 5.47
C LYS A 65 -4.52 2.24 5.35
N ARG A 66 -5.47 2.47 6.24
CA ARG A 66 -6.15 3.76 6.33
C ARG A 66 -5.53 4.58 7.44
N LEU A 67 -5.26 5.83 7.16
CA LEU A 67 -4.72 6.73 8.15
C LEU A 67 -5.89 7.30 8.95
N VAL A 68 -5.83 7.15 10.26
CA VAL A 68 -6.94 7.53 11.14
C VAL A 68 -6.40 8.39 12.28
N ARG A 69 -7.14 9.44 12.61
CA ARG A 69 -6.79 10.30 13.74
C ARG A 69 -7.38 9.71 15.00
N MET A 70 -6.52 9.51 15.98
CA MET A 70 -6.94 9.08 17.31
C MET A 70 -6.56 10.17 18.31
N THR A 71 -6.98 9.98 19.57
CA THR A 71 -6.72 10.97 20.60
C THR A 71 -5.24 11.31 20.72
N ASP A 72 -4.40 10.30 20.59
CA ASP A 72 -2.96 10.46 20.82
C ASP A 72 -2.16 10.64 19.53
N GLY A 73 -2.81 10.85 18.40
CA GLY A 73 -2.10 11.02 17.14
C GLY A 73 -2.69 10.19 16.04
N LEU A 74 -1.88 9.90 15.03
CA LEU A 74 -2.31 9.16 13.86
C LEU A 74 -1.95 7.69 13.99
N VAL A 75 -2.87 6.83 13.56
CA VAL A 75 -2.66 5.39 13.57
C VAL A 75 -3.06 4.83 12.22
N LEU A 76 -2.63 3.60 11.97
CA LEU A 76 -2.94 2.87 10.75
C LEU A 76 -3.99 1.81 11.06
N GLU A 77 -5.00 1.75 10.23
CA GLU A 77 -6.16 0.92 10.47
C GLU A 77 -6.45 0.06 9.26
N SER A 78 -6.80 -1.19 9.53
CA SER A 78 -7.32 -2.09 8.50
C SER A 78 -8.81 -1.88 8.35
N ASN A 79 -9.40 -2.56 7.35
CA ASN A 79 -10.79 -2.37 6.98
C ASN A 79 -11.77 -2.65 8.11
N GLU A 80 -11.42 -3.51 9.02
CA GLU A 80 -12.31 -3.91 10.10
C GLU A 80 -12.11 -3.09 11.37
N GLY A 81 -11.46 -1.95 11.23
CA GLY A 81 -11.26 -1.10 12.38
C GLY A 81 -10.16 -1.53 13.31
N GLN A 82 -9.38 -2.51 12.91
CA GLN A 82 -8.27 -2.97 13.73
C GLN A 82 -7.11 -2.02 13.60
N VAL A 83 -6.70 -1.44 14.69
CA VAL A 83 -5.50 -0.60 14.73
C VAL A 83 -4.30 -1.52 14.70
N THR A 84 -3.45 -1.35 13.71
CA THR A 84 -2.32 -2.24 13.56
C THR A 84 -1.03 -1.66 14.10
N MET A 85 -0.86 -0.34 14.00
CA MET A 85 0.34 0.29 14.54
C MET A 85 0.17 1.81 14.50
N ARG A 86 1.04 2.49 15.20
CA ARG A 86 1.05 3.94 15.17
C ARG A 86 1.70 4.40 13.87
N ALA A 87 1.18 5.51 13.33
CA ALA A 87 1.67 5.99 12.05
C ALA A 87 3.12 6.46 12.12
N ASP A 88 3.53 6.99 13.25
CA ASP A 88 4.89 7.51 13.40
C ASP A 88 5.93 6.40 13.58
N ASP A 89 5.50 5.18 13.83
CA ASP A 89 6.40 4.05 13.99
C ASP A 89 6.54 3.25 12.71
N THR A 90 6.00 3.75 11.60
CA THR A 90 5.84 2.95 10.40
C THR A 90 6.49 3.62 9.20
N HIS A 91 7.00 2.79 8.30
CA HIS A 91 7.52 3.26 7.02
C HIS A 91 6.38 3.51 6.05
N ILE A 92 5.83 4.69 6.07
CA ILE A 92 4.79 5.08 5.11
C ILE A 92 5.49 5.54 3.83
N ALA A 93 5.23 4.81 2.76
CA ALA A 93 5.84 5.10 1.47
C ALA A 93 5.17 6.28 0.78
N GLY A 94 3.89 6.49 1.03
CA GLY A 94 3.17 7.60 0.46
C GLY A 94 1.67 7.37 0.48
N VAL A 95 0.94 8.30 -0.12
CA VAL A 95 -0.52 8.24 -0.19
C VAL A 95 -0.91 7.47 -1.44
N VAL A 96 -1.89 6.60 -1.31
CA VAL A 96 -2.44 5.84 -2.44
C VAL A 96 -3.42 6.75 -3.17
N ILE A 97 -3.11 7.04 -4.42
CA ILE A 97 -3.95 7.95 -5.22
C ILE A 97 -4.77 7.21 -6.27
N ALA A 98 -4.51 5.94 -6.49
CA ALA A 98 -5.28 5.12 -7.42
C ALA A 98 -5.01 3.66 -7.10
N TYR A 99 -5.96 2.81 -7.47
CA TYR A 99 -5.74 1.37 -7.36
C TYR A 99 -6.60 0.67 -8.40
N TRP A 100 -6.17 -0.55 -8.77
CA TRP A 100 -6.94 -1.36 -9.70
C TRP A 100 -6.57 -2.82 -9.53
N HIS A 101 -7.44 -3.67 -10.03
CA HIS A 101 -7.22 -5.10 -10.06
C HIS A 101 -6.67 -5.50 -11.42
N GLU A 102 -5.52 -6.13 -11.44
CA GLU A 102 -4.93 -6.62 -12.67
C GLU A 102 -5.29 -8.06 -12.87
N PHE A 103 -5.76 -8.37 -14.08
CA PHE A 103 -6.02 -9.75 -14.42
C PHE A 103 -4.73 -10.44 -14.76
N ASP A 104 -4.69 -11.71 -14.38
CA ASP A 104 -3.55 -12.54 -14.64
C ASP A 104 -3.96 -13.52 -15.73
N TRP A 105 -3.38 -13.37 -16.89
CA TRP A 105 -3.74 -14.22 -18.05
C TRP A 105 -3.03 -15.56 -18.06
#